data_0f73e71dcdae98928974024a843f1e36
#
_entry.id   0f73e71dcdae98928974024a843f1e36
#
_cell.length_a   1.000
_cell.length_b   1.000
_cell.length_c   1.000
_cell.angle_alpha   90.00
_cell.angle_beta   90.00
_cell.angle_gamma   90.00
#
_symmetry.space_group_name_H-M   'P 1'
#
loop_
_entity.id
_entity.type
_entity.pdbx_description
1 polymer ?
#
loop_
_entity_poly.entity_id
_entity_poly.type
_entity_poly.pdbx_seq_one_letter_code
_entity_poly.pdbx_strand_id
1 'polypeptide(L)'
;MIPPDPSSPRLRSDARANIEKLRASALVMFCERGMGVPLEEIAARAGVSTGTLYHRFGSREALIDSVVEELAVAHLQEAVERARLHRDPFARFEHYLVELCALQALFPDLNDVLARRYPGSQRLTELCDGTHTHAVEFADAARDAGQLRHDFTFDDLMIIFVANSAVIAATQESAPDAWRRWLTLSVNGLREDTKRSPEPGISAIGSSSA
;
A
#
# COMPACT_ATOMS: atom_id res chain seq x y z
N MET A 1 39.12 10.88 31.06
CA MET A 1 38.18 9.91 30.45
C MET A 1 37.83 10.46 29.07
N ILE A 2 38.40 9.87 28.01
CA ILE A 2 38.17 10.29 26.63
C ILE A 2 36.79 9.79 26.25
N PRO A 3 35.86 10.64 25.74
CA PRO A 3 34.53 10.19 25.26
C PRO A 3 34.76 9.22 24.08
N PRO A 4 33.92 8.19 23.92
CA PRO A 4 34.05 7.25 22.82
C PRO A 4 33.83 7.98 21.49
N ASP A 5 34.69 7.64 20.51
CA ASP A 5 34.62 8.18 19.14
C ASP A 5 33.27 7.83 18.50
N PRO A 6 32.45 8.83 18.09
CA PRO A 6 31.17 8.62 17.49
C PRO A 6 31.22 7.87 16.14
N SER A 7 32.41 7.70 15.56
CA SER A 7 32.62 6.98 14.30
C SER A 7 32.92 5.49 14.48
N SER A 8 32.92 4.95 15.73
CA SER A 8 33.29 3.55 15.97
C SER A 8 32.29 2.58 15.28
N PRO A 9 32.76 1.48 14.68
CA PRO A 9 31.88 0.49 14.01
C PRO A 9 30.81 -0.09 14.93
N ARG A 10 31.06 -0.19 16.23
CA ARG A 10 30.16 -0.72 17.24
C ARG A 10 28.96 0.22 17.48
N LEU A 11 29.21 1.52 17.58
CA LEU A 11 28.15 2.53 17.74
C LEU A 11 27.24 2.60 16.51
N ARG A 12 27.80 2.41 15.32
CA ARG A 12 27.01 2.35 14.07
C ARG A 12 26.15 1.09 13.99
N SER A 13 26.67 -0.05 14.46
CA SER A 13 25.91 -1.31 14.55
C SER A 13 24.75 -1.20 15.52
N ASP A 14 24.98 -0.65 16.73
CA ASP A 14 23.96 -0.48 17.77
C ASP A 14 22.88 0.52 17.32
N ALA A 15 23.29 1.58 16.61
CA ALA A 15 22.38 2.55 16.04
C ALA A 15 21.46 1.93 14.99
N ARG A 16 21.99 1.08 14.12
CA ARG A 16 21.22 0.35 13.10
C ARG A 16 20.26 -0.65 13.75
N ALA A 17 20.74 -1.41 14.72
CA ALA A 17 19.90 -2.35 15.48
C ALA A 17 18.72 -1.66 16.18
N ASN A 18 18.93 -0.44 16.72
CA ASN A 18 17.86 0.34 17.34
C ASN A 18 16.84 0.86 16.32
N ILE A 19 17.24 1.21 15.11
CA ILE A 19 16.34 1.59 14.04
C ILE A 19 15.43 0.41 13.67
N GLU A 20 16.01 -0.78 13.46
CA GLU A 20 15.24 -1.98 13.13
C GLU A 20 14.26 -2.37 14.24
N LYS A 21 14.67 -2.28 15.51
CA LYS A 21 13.77 -2.52 16.66
C LYS A 21 12.61 -1.51 16.69
N LEU A 22 12.88 -0.25 16.42
CA LEU A 22 11.84 0.79 16.35
C LEU A 22 10.85 0.53 15.22
N ARG A 23 11.34 0.20 14.03
CA ARG A 23 10.50 -0.15 12.88
C ARG A 23 9.63 -1.37 13.16
N ALA A 24 10.23 -2.46 13.62
CA ALA A 24 9.50 -3.68 13.96
C ALA A 24 8.43 -3.44 15.05
N SER A 25 8.75 -2.64 16.07
CA SER A 25 7.80 -2.30 17.13
C SER A 25 6.67 -1.40 16.62
N ALA A 26 7.00 -0.40 15.80
CA ALA A 26 6.03 0.50 15.18
C ALA A 26 5.09 -0.29 14.28
N LEU A 27 5.62 -1.18 13.45
CA LEU A 27 4.85 -2.04 12.56
C LEU A 27 3.79 -2.84 13.33
N VAL A 28 4.22 -3.59 14.35
CA VAL A 28 3.30 -4.42 15.14
C VAL A 28 2.22 -3.56 15.79
N MET A 29 2.60 -2.41 16.37
CA MET A 29 1.66 -1.55 17.07
C MET A 29 0.71 -0.82 16.11
N PHE A 30 1.15 -0.45 14.93
CA PHE A 30 0.28 0.11 13.91
C PHE A 30 -0.73 -0.91 13.38
N CYS A 31 -0.32 -2.18 13.19
CA CYS A 31 -1.24 -3.25 12.82
C CYS A 31 -2.26 -3.57 13.92
N GLU A 32 -1.84 -3.56 15.20
CA GLU A 32 -2.70 -3.93 16.32
C GLU A 32 -3.65 -2.80 16.76
N ARG A 33 -3.23 -1.53 16.65
CA ARG A 33 -3.89 -0.38 17.30
C ARG A 33 -4.08 0.83 16.39
N GLY A 34 -3.71 0.73 15.11
CA GLY A 34 -3.79 1.82 14.13
C GLY A 34 -2.62 2.81 14.23
N MET A 35 -2.55 3.71 13.23
CA MET A 35 -1.47 4.69 13.12
C MET A 35 -1.48 5.77 14.22
N GLY A 36 -2.54 5.86 15.02
CA GLY A 36 -2.67 6.83 16.13
C GLY A 36 -1.88 6.50 17.40
N VAL A 37 -1.21 5.34 17.48
CA VAL A 37 -0.44 4.90 18.66
C VAL A 37 0.60 5.95 19.07
N PRO A 38 0.71 6.30 20.39
CA PRO A 38 1.73 7.21 20.89
C PRO A 38 3.15 6.73 20.60
N LEU A 39 4.04 7.63 20.15
CA LEU A 39 5.44 7.30 19.86
C LEU A 39 6.21 6.81 21.09
N GLU A 40 5.81 7.26 22.28
CA GLU A 40 6.34 6.86 23.58
C GLU A 40 6.15 5.37 23.82
N GLU A 41 4.99 4.84 23.45
CA GLU A 41 4.69 3.41 23.58
C GLU A 41 5.50 2.58 22.58
N ILE A 42 5.67 3.08 21.36
CA ILE A 42 6.52 2.44 20.34
C ILE A 42 7.97 2.38 20.83
N ALA A 43 8.50 3.50 21.35
CA ALA A 43 9.85 3.55 21.90
C ALA A 43 10.03 2.60 23.10
N ALA A 44 9.06 2.55 24.01
CA ALA A 44 9.05 1.64 25.15
C ALA A 44 9.06 0.16 24.69
N ARG A 45 8.21 -0.21 23.70
CA ARG A 45 8.19 -1.56 23.15
C ARG A 45 9.52 -1.93 22.47
N ALA A 46 10.17 -0.98 21.81
CA ALA A 46 11.47 -1.17 21.16
C ALA A 46 12.65 -1.23 22.16
N GLY A 47 12.41 -0.90 23.43
CA GLY A 47 13.44 -0.83 24.46
C GLY A 47 14.41 0.34 24.27
N VAL A 48 13.95 1.45 23.69
CA VAL A 48 14.72 2.67 23.48
C VAL A 48 14.01 3.89 24.09
N SER A 49 14.77 4.99 24.28
CA SER A 49 14.16 6.24 24.76
C SER A 49 13.38 6.93 23.64
N THR A 50 12.32 7.67 24.00
CA THR A 50 11.58 8.52 23.05
C THR A 50 12.50 9.55 22.36
N GLY A 51 13.49 10.08 23.08
CA GLY A 51 14.51 10.95 22.50
C GLY A 51 15.33 10.25 21.40
N THR A 52 15.63 8.97 21.54
CA THR A 52 16.28 8.18 20.50
C THR A 52 15.43 8.03 19.28
N LEU A 53 14.10 7.82 19.44
CA LEU A 53 13.15 7.75 18.33
C LEU A 53 13.11 9.06 17.55
N TYR A 54 12.89 10.19 18.23
CA TYR A 54 12.88 11.51 17.59
C TYR A 54 14.21 11.88 16.94
N HIS A 55 15.33 11.53 17.55
CA HIS A 55 16.66 11.76 16.95
C HIS A 55 16.86 10.97 15.65
N ARG A 56 16.23 9.79 15.51
CA ARG A 56 16.39 8.91 14.35
C ARG A 56 15.42 9.23 13.23
N PHE A 57 14.17 9.49 13.54
CA PHE A 57 13.12 9.68 12.54
C PHE A 57 12.70 11.16 12.39
N GLY A 58 12.96 11.99 13.38
CA GLY A 58 12.61 13.41 13.37
C GLY A 58 11.13 13.67 13.65
N SER A 59 10.22 12.93 13.04
CA SER A 59 8.79 13.09 13.23
C SER A 59 8.04 11.74 13.23
N ARG A 60 6.75 11.78 13.60
CA ARG A 60 5.84 10.65 13.48
C ARG A 60 5.69 10.20 12.03
N GLU A 61 5.49 11.15 11.14
CA GLU A 61 5.30 10.94 9.72
C GLU A 61 6.49 10.19 9.13
N ALA A 62 7.72 10.61 9.44
CA ALA A 62 8.92 9.96 8.97
C ALA A 62 9.09 8.51 9.51
N LEU A 63 8.62 8.22 10.74
CA LEU A 63 8.57 6.85 11.25
C LEU A 63 7.53 6.02 10.47
N ILE A 64 6.32 6.58 10.30
CA ILE A 64 5.25 5.93 9.52
C ILE A 64 5.75 5.63 8.12
N ASP A 65 6.31 6.61 7.41
CA ASP A 65 6.85 6.45 6.06
C ASP A 65 7.88 5.32 5.99
N SER A 66 8.79 5.26 6.96
CA SER A 66 9.85 4.23 6.97
C SER A 66 9.33 2.81 7.18
N VAL A 67 8.23 2.66 7.93
CA VAL A 67 7.59 1.37 8.21
C VAL A 67 6.69 0.94 7.06
N VAL A 68 5.86 1.88 6.60
CA VAL A 68 4.92 1.66 5.51
C VAL A 68 5.64 1.30 4.21
N GLU A 69 6.73 2.01 3.92
CA GLU A 69 7.54 1.76 2.73
C GLU A 69 8.05 0.30 2.68
N GLU A 70 8.64 -0.18 3.77
CA GLU A 70 9.21 -1.54 3.83
C GLU A 70 8.13 -2.60 3.66
N LEU A 71 6.97 -2.41 4.30
CA LEU A 71 5.83 -3.32 4.19
C LEU A 71 5.20 -3.31 2.81
N ALA A 72 4.96 -2.12 2.27
CA ALA A 72 4.34 -1.97 0.97
C ALA A 72 5.21 -2.59 -0.12
N VAL A 73 6.54 -2.38 -0.08
CA VAL A 73 7.47 -3.02 -1.02
C VAL A 73 7.37 -4.54 -0.95
N ALA A 74 7.45 -5.12 0.26
CA ALA A 74 7.40 -6.58 0.44
C ALA A 74 6.06 -7.16 -0.04
N HIS A 75 4.94 -6.55 0.35
CA HIS A 75 3.60 -7.03 -0.04
C HIS A 75 3.33 -6.89 -1.53
N LEU A 76 3.78 -5.80 -2.16
CA LEU A 76 3.58 -5.59 -3.60
C LEU A 76 4.43 -6.56 -4.42
N GLN A 77 5.67 -6.82 -4.02
CA GLN A 77 6.49 -7.84 -4.66
C GLN A 77 5.84 -9.22 -4.55
N GLU A 78 5.37 -9.59 -3.36
CA GLU A 78 4.68 -10.86 -3.14
C GLU A 78 3.37 -10.94 -3.94
N ALA A 79 2.60 -9.85 -4.05
CA ALA A 79 1.39 -9.79 -4.85
C ALA A 79 1.67 -10.06 -6.34
N VAL A 80 2.73 -9.47 -6.89
CA VAL A 80 3.18 -9.73 -8.27
C VAL A 80 3.58 -11.19 -8.47
N GLU A 81 4.38 -11.74 -7.56
CA GLU A 81 4.82 -13.15 -7.65
C GLU A 81 3.63 -14.11 -7.59
N ARG A 82 2.69 -13.89 -6.67
CA ARG A 82 1.47 -14.71 -6.54
C ARG A 82 0.57 -14.58 -7.77
N ALA A 83 0.39 -13.37 -8.29
CA ALA A 83 -0.40 -13.14 -9.49
C ALA A 83 0.18 -13.92 -10.69
N ARG A 84 1.51 -13.93 -10.86
CA ARG A 84 2.20 -14.64 -11.92
C ARG A 84 2.07 -16.16 -11.87
N LEU A 85 1.66 -16.74 -10.76
CA LEU A 85 1.34 -18.18 -10.65
C LEU A 85 0.07 -18.54 -11.42
N HIS A 86 -0.83 -17.58 -11.67
CA HIS A 86 -2.05 -17.80 -12.44
C HIS A 86 -1.73 -17.82 -13.95
N ARG A 87 -2.10 -18.92 -14.63
CA ARG A 87 -1.91 -19.05 -16.07
C ARG A 87 -2.95 -18.28 -16.88
N ASP A 88 -4.17 -18.19 -16.35
CA ASP A 88 -5.26 -17.42 -16.94
C ASP A 88 -5.01 -15.93 -16.77
N PRO A 89 -5.01 -15.12 -17.87
CA PRO A 89 -4.69 -13.71 -17.79
C PRO A 89 -5.65 -12.90 -16.92
N PHE A 90 -6.96 -13.17 -16.97
CA PHE A 90 -7.91 -12.47 -16.14
C PHE A 90 -7.77 -12.86 -14.66
N ALA A 91 -7.56 -14.14 -14.36
CA ALA A 91 -7.32 -14.58 -12.99
C ALA A 91 -6.05 -13.97 -12.41
N ARG A 92 -5.02 -13.75 -13.23
CA ARG A 92 -3.80 -13.03 -12.84
C ARG A 92 -4.09 -11.58 -12.46
N PHE A 93 -4.81 -10.86 -13.31
CA PHE A 93 -5.23 -9.48 -13.06
C PHE A 93 -6.12 -9.38 -11.81
N GLU A 94 -7.14 -10.24 -11.71
CA GLU A 94 -8.05 -10.32 -10.58
C GLU A 94 -7.30 -10.56 -9.27
N HIS A 95 -6.38 -11.55 -9.25
CA HIS A 95 -5.60 -11.86 -8.05
C HIS A 95 -4.75 -10.66 -7.62
N TYR A 96 -4.07 -10.02 -8.55
CA TYR A 96 -3.26 -8.83 -8.26
C TYR A 96 -4.12 -7.70 -7.68
N LEU A 97 -5.28 -7.45 -8.27
CA LEU A 97 -6.21 -6.44 -7.78
C LEU A 97 -6.73 -6.73 -6.36
N VAL A 98 -7.03 -8.01 -6.08
CA VAL A 98 -7.44 -8.47 -4.74
C VAL A 98 -6.35 -8.23 -3.70
N GLU A 99 -5.09 -8.54 -4.02
CA GLU A 99 -3.95 -8.31 -3.11
C GLU A 99 -3.72 -6.82 -2.83
N LEU A 100 -3.84 -5.95 -3.84
CA LEU A 100 -3.75 -4.50 -3.66
C LEU A 100 -4.88 -3.96 -2.77
N CYS A 101 -6.12 -4.42 -2.97
CA CYS A 101 -7.26 -4.03 -2.14
C CYS A 101 -7.17 -4.61 -0.72
N ALA A 102 -6.57 -5.79 -0.55
CA ALA A 102 -6.30 -6.37 0.77
C ALA A 102 -5.28 -5.55 1.56
N LEU A 103 -4.26 -4.99 0.88
CA LEU A 103 -3.29 -4.10 1.49
C LEU A 103 -3.98 -2.84 2.07
N GLN A 104 -4.96 -2.28 1.36
CA GLN A 104 -5.77 -1.16 1.86
C GLN A 104 -6.56 -1.53 3.13
N ALA A 105 -7.07 -2.77 3.22
CA ALA A 105 -7.80 -3.24 4.39
C ALA A 105 -6.88 -3.51 5.59
N LEU A 106 -5.65 -3.96 5.34
CA LEU A 106 -4.64 -4.14 6.39
C LEU A 106 -4.17 -2.80 6.98
N PHE A 107 -4.13 -1.76 6.16
CA PHE A 107 -3.62 -0.44 6.52
C PHE A 107 -4.60 0.65 6.08
N PRO A 108 -5.77 0.80 6.76
CA PRO A 108 -6.78 1.80 6.37
C PRO A 108 -6.22 3.23 6.35
N ASP A 109 -5.34 3.55 7.31
CA ASP A 109 -4.68 4.86 7.38
C ASP A 109 -3.67 5.09 6.25
N LEU A 110 -3.21 4.01 5.60
CA LEU A 110 -2.29 4.08 4.45
C LEU A 110 -2.98 4.69 3.22
N ASN A 111 -4.30 4.57 3.10
CA ASN A 111 -5.05 5.18 2.02
C ASN A 111 -4.90 6.69 2.01
N ASP A 112 -4.88 7.31 3.19
CA ASP A 112 -4.60 8.74 3.36
C ASP A 112 -3.16 9.08 2.95
N VAL A 113 -2.22 8.19 3.25
CA VAL A 113 -0.81 8.35 2.89
C VAL A 113 -0.63 8.23 1.38
N LEU A 114 -1.21 7.22 0.75
CA LEU A 114 -1.12 6.99 -0.70
C LEU A 114 -1.92 8.03 -1.50
N ALA A 115 -3.09 8.46 -0.99
CA ALA A 115 -3.94 9.46 -1.65
C ALA A 115 -3.35 10.88 -1.61
N ARG A 116 -2.55 11.21 -0.58
CA ARG A 116 -1.99 12.56 -0.41
C ARG A 116 -0.80 12.86 -1.32
N ARG A 117 -0.40 11.98 -2.25
CA ARG A 117 0.82 12.13 -3.05
C ARG A 117 1.93 12.69 -2.16
N TYR A 118 2.68 11.84 -1.48
CA TYR A 118 3.80 12.28 -0.64
C TYR A 118 4.92 12.84 -1.54
N PRO A 119 5.02 14.16 -1.71
CA PRO A 119 6.02 14.75 -2.59
C PRO A 119 7.45 14.63 -2.04
N GLY A 120 7.61 14.00 -0.88
CA GLY A 120 8.89 13.87 -0.19
C GLY A 120 9.52 12.48 -0.18
N SER A 121 8.81 11.41 -0.58
CA SER A 121 9.37 10.06 -0.64
C SER A 121 9.50 9.58 -2.08
N GLN A 122 10.72 9.69 -2.62
CA GLN A 122 11.07 9.16 -3.95
C GLN A 122 10.71 7.66 -4.04
N ARG A 123 10.92 6.93 -2.99
CA ARG A 123 10.73 5.48 -2.91
C ARG A 123 9.26 5.06 -2.91
N LEU A 124 8.37 5.84 -2.26
CA LEU A 124 6.93 5.64 -2.37
C LEU A 124 6.43 5.97 -3.79
N THR A 125 6.99 6.98 -4.42
CA THR A 125 6.68 7.30 -5.82
C THR A 125 7.09 6.16 -6.74
N GLU A 126 8.33 5.67 -6.64
CA GLU A 126 8.83 4.52 -7.40
C GLU A 126 7.99 3.26 -7.16
N LEU A 127 7.50 3.06 -5.93
CA LEU A 127 6.62 1.96 -5.56
C LEU A 127 5.24 2.07 -6.24
N CYS A 128 4.64 3.26 -6.22
CA CYS A 128 3.37 3.52 -6.90
C CYS A 128 3.52 3.32 -8.42
N ASP A 129 4.60 3.79 -9.00
CA ASP A 129 4.89 3.63 -10.44
C ASP A 129 5.08 2.15 -10.80
N GLY A 130 5.78 1.38 -9.97
CA GLY A 130 5.93 -0.07 -10.14
C GLY A 130 4.61 -0.82 -10.04
N THR A 131 3.76 -0.45 -9.07
CA THR A 131 2.43 -1.01 -8.90
C THR A 131 1.54 -0.73 -10.11
N HIS A 132 1.58 0.50 -10.61
CA HIS A 132 0.91 0.91 -11.84
C HIS A 132 1.36 0.06 -13.03
N THR A 133 2.67 -0.07 -13.24
CA THR A 133 3.25 -0.83 -14.36
C THR A 133 2.74 -2.26 -14.38
N HIS A 134 2.73 -2.96 -13.26
CA HIS A 134 2.21 -4.33 -13.19
C HIS A 134 0.70 -4.42 -13.37
N ALA A 135 -0.06 -3.46 -12.84
CA ALA A 135 -1.50 -3.44 -13.05
C ALA A 135 -1.86 -3.29 -14.54
N VAL A 136 -1.15 -2.41 -15.25
CA VAL A 136 -1.30 -2.22 -16.71
C VAL A 136 -0.88 -3.48 -17.46
N GLU A 137 0.28 -4.07 -17.15
CA GLU A 137 0.77 -5.31 -17.76
C GLU A 137 -0.29 -6.43 -17.67
N PHE A 138 -0.85 -6.65 -16.50
CA PHE A 138 -1.83 -7.73 -16.28
C PHE A 138 -3.19 -7.42 -16.89
N ALA A 139 -3.62 -6.15 -16.87
CA ALA A 139 -4.85 -5.72 -17.53
C ALA A 139 -4.75 -5.88 -19.05
N ASP A 140 -3.63 -5.47 -19.65
CA ASP A 140 -3.40 -5.60 -21.10
C ASP A 140 -3.40 -7.07 -21.52
N ALA A 141 -2.71 -7.93 -20.78
CA ALA A 141 -2.73 -9.37 -21.07
C ALA A 141 -4.14 -9.98 -20.99
N ALA A 142 -4.98 -9.54 -20.02
CA ALA A 142 -6.36 -10.00 -19.92
C ALA A 142 -7.25 -9.43 -21.03
N ARG A 143 -6.99 -8.19 -21.48
CA ARG A 143 -7.68 -7.58 -22.62
C ARG A 143 -7.34 -8.25 -23.93
N ASP A 144 -6.05 -8.53 -24.16
CA ASP A 144 -5.57 -9.22 -25.36
C ASP A 144 -6.13 -10.64 -25.49
N ALA A 145 -6.38 -11.28 -24.33
CA ALA A 145 -7.06 -12.57 -24.26
C ALA A 145 -8.61 -12.47 -24.43
N GLY A 146 -9.17 -11.28 -24.60
CA GLY A 146 -10.61 -11.06 -24.72
C GLY A 146 -11.40 -11.36 -23.43
N GLN A 147 -10.75 -11.30 -22.28
CA GLN A 147 -11.35 -11.64 -20.99
C GLN A 147 -11.69 -10.39 -20.15
N LEU A 148 -10.95 -9.29 -20.34
CA LEU A 148 -11.20 -8.00 -19.72
C LEU A 148 -11.87 -7.09 -20.75
N ARG A 149 -12.87 -6.33 -20.30
CA ARG A 149 -13.59 -5.35 -21.15
C ARG A 149 -12.59 -4.41 -21.83
N HIS A 150 -12.83 -4.15 -23.12
CA HIS A 150 -11.92 -3.39 -23.96
C HIS A 150 -11.80 -1.91 -23.60
N ASP A 151 -12.83 -1.36 -22.95
CA ASP A 151 -12.92 0.05 -22.51
C ASP A 151 -12.35 0.29 -21.10
N PHE A 152 -11.83 -0.77 -20.42
CA PHE A 152 -11.19 -0.62 -19.11
C PHE A 152 -9.92 0.21 -19.22
N THR A 153 -9.82 1.22 -18.36
CA THR A 153 -8.73 2.18 -18.30
C THR A 153 -8.02 2.16 -16.95
N PHE A 154 -6.89 2.84 -16.85
CA PHE A 154 -6.23 3.05 -15.57
C PHE A 154 -7.08 3.90 -14.61
N ASP A 155 -7.85 4.86 -15.10
CA ASP A 155 -8.74 5.67 -14.28
C ASP A 155 -9.81 4.81 -13.60
N ASP A 156 -10.31 3.76 -14.27
CA ASP A 156 -11.23 2.79 -13.65
C ASP A 156 -10.57 2.02 -12.51
N LEU A 157 -9.29 1.66 -12.66
CA LEU A 157 -8.52 1.04 -11.57
C LEU A 157 -8.41 1.98 -10.35
N MET A 158 -8.13 3.25 -10.58
CA MET A 158 -8.08 4.26 -9.50
C MET A 158 -9.43 4.42 -8.81
N ILE A 159 -10.54 4.39 -9.56
CA ILE A 159 -11.90 4.42 -9.00
C ILE A 159 -12.14 3.19 -8.11
N ILE A 160 -11.72 2.01 -8.54
CA ILE A 160 -11.83 0.79 -7.73
C ILE A 160 -11.08 0.96 -6.39
N PHE A 161 -9.88 1.51 -6.39
CA PHE A 161 -9.13 1.73 -5.15
C PHE A 161 -9.80 2.76 -4.23
N VAL A 162 -10.29 3.86 -4.77
CA VAL A 162 -11.01 4.88 -3.99
C VAL A 162 -12.29 4.29 -3.40
N ALA A 163 -13.06 3.55 -4.18
CA ALA A 163 -14.29 2.92 -3.72
C ALA A 163 -14.02 1.83 -2.67
N ASN A 164 -12.97 1.01 -2.86
CA ASN A 164 -12.58 -0.01 -1.88
C ASN A 164 -12.21 0.63 -0.54
N SER A 165 -11.43 1.70 -0.55
CA SER A 165 -11.08 2.47 0.65
C SER A 165 -12.31 3.02 1.37
N ALA A 166 -13.27 3.56 0.62
CA ALA A 166 -14.52 4.07 1.18
C ALA A 166 -15.38 2.94 1.79
N VAL A 167 -15.46 1.78 1.14
CA VAL A 167 -16.16 0.60 1.68
C VAL A 167 -15.50 0.14 2.97
N ILE A 168 -14.17 0.01 3.00
CA ILE A 168 -13.43 -0.36 4.21
C ILE A 168 -13.75 0.62 5.35
N ALA A 169 -13.59 1.93 5.11
CA ALA A 169 -13.84 2.96 6.12
C ALA A 169 -15.28 2.93 6.66
N ALA A 170 -16.26 2.69 5.80
CA ALA A 170 -17.67 2.65 6.20
C ALA A 170 -18.09 1.37 6.93
N THR A 171 -17.35 0.26 6.76
CA THR A 171 -17.80 -1.06 7.23
C THR A 171 -16.87 -1.72 8.25
N GLN A 172 -15.69 -1.15 8.52
CA GLN A 172 -14.66 -1.79 9.36
C GLN A 172 -15.15 -2.22 10.74
N GLU A 173 -16.08 -1.48 11.36
CA GLU A 173 -16.60 -1.82 12.69
C GLU A 173 -17.71 -2.89 12.66
N SER A 174 -18.54 -2.90 11.60
CA SER A 174 -19.74 -3.76 11.52
C SER A 174 -19.56 -4.98 10.62
N ALA A 175 -18.75 -4.87 9.56
CA ALA A 175 -18.52 -5.92 8.57
C ALA A 175 -17.12 -5.76 7.94
N PRO A 176 -16.02 -6.07 8.64
CA PRO A 176 -14.65 -5.79 8.20
C PRO A 176 -14.26 -6.46 6.87
N ASP A 177 -14.96 -7.54 6.49
CA ASP A 177 -14.73 -8.24 5.22
C ASP A 177 -15.68 -7.82 4.08
N ALA A 178 -16.54 -6.81 4.27
CA ALA A 178 -17.51 -6.37 3.25
C ALA A 178 -16.83 -5.92 1.95
N TRP A 179 -15.61 -5.36 2.03
CA TRP A 179 -14.82 -4.96 0.88
C TRP A 179 -14.54 -6.13 -0.07
N ARG A 180 -14.36 -7.35 0.43
CA ARG A 180 -14.15 -8.56 -0.41
C ARG A 180 -15.36 -8.84 -1.28
N ARG A 181 -16.56 -8.73 -0.69
CA ARG A 181 -17.81 -8.92 -1.42
C ARG A 181 -18.01 -7.85 -2.48
N TRP A 182 -17.78 -6.59 -2.10
CA TRP A 182 -17.84 -5.46 -3.03
C TRP A 182 -16.86 -5.64 -4.19
N LEU A 183 -15.60 -5.96 -3.90
CA LEU A 183 -14.57 -6.17 -4.91
C LEU A 183 -14.93 -7.32 -5.87
N THR A 184 -15.41 -8.44 -5.33
CA THR A 184 -15.87 -9.58 -6.17
C THR A 184 -16.94 -9.16 -7.17
N LEU A 185 -17.91 -8.36 -6.74
CA LEU A 185 -18.97 -7.85 -7.63
C LEU A 185 -18.41 -6.89 -8.68
N SER A 186 -17.50 -6.00 -8.28
CA SER A 186 -16.84 -5.04 -9.17
C SER A 186 -15.99 -5.75 -10.23
N VAL A 187 -15.14 -6.69 -9.83
CA VAL A 187 -14.25 -7.46 -10.73
C VAL A 187 -15.05 -8.30 -11.72
N ASN A 188 -16.16 -8.91 -11.29
CA ASN A 188 -17.04 -9.64 -12.20
C ASN A 188 -17.65 -8.72 -13.28
N GLY A 189 -17.88 -7.44 -12.96
CA GLY A 189 -18.33 -6.44 -13.92
C GLY A 189 -17.25 -5.97 -14.91
N LEU A 190 -15.99 -6.34 -14.69
CA LEU A 190 -14.88 -6.01 -15.59
C LEU A 190 -14.68 -7.07 -16.69
N ARG A 191 -15.31 -8.24 -16.56
CA ARG A 191 -15.20 -9.27 -17.60
C ARG A 191 -15.80 -8.80 -18.91
N GLU A 192 -15.16 -9.19 -19.99
CA GLU A 192 -15.71 -8.90 -21.33
C GLU A 192 -17.10 -9.55 -21.47
N ASP A 193 -18.08 -8.73 -21.77
CA ASP A 193 -19.44 -9.17 -22.10
C ASP A 193 -19.73 -8.75 -23.53
N THR A 194 -19.67 -9.69 -24.46
CA THR A 194 -19.91 -9.48 -25.88
C THR A 194 -21.32 -8.94 -26.20
N LYS A 195 -22.19 -8.85 -25.20
CA LYS A 195 -23.57 -8.34 -25.33
C LYS A 195 -23.75 -6.89 -24.83
N ARG A 196 -22.71 -6.31 -24.22
CA ARG A 196 -22.80 -4.97 -23.62
C ARG A 196 -22.26 -3.93 -24.59
N SER A 197 -23.04 -2.88 -24.85
CA SER A 197 -22.53 -1.70 -25.57
C SER A 197 -21.52 -0.95 -24.69
N PRO A 198 -20.43 -0.40 -25.29
CA PRO A 198 -19.43 0.35 -24.53
C PRO A 198 -20.09 1.61 -23.91
N GLU A 199 -19.87 1.81 -22.62
CA GLU A 199 -20.17 3.08 -21.95
C GLU A 199 -18.99 4.04 -22.13
N PRO A 200 -19.23 5.36 -22.26
CA PRO A 200 -18.15 6.32 -22.41
C PRO A 200 -17.26 6.31 -21.15
N GLY A 201 -15.98 6.14 -21.34
CA GLY A 201 -14.98 6.19 -20.27
C GLY A 201 -14.98 7.55 -19.56
N ILE A 202 -14.68 7.54 -18.26
CA ILE A 202 -14.55 8.76 -17.46
C ILE A 202 -13.21 9.39 -17.80
N SER A 203 -13.21 10.57 -18.43
CA SER A 203 -12.01 11.36 -18.66
C SER A 203 -11.59 12.05 -17.37
N ALA A 204 -10.39 11.74 -16.91
CA ALA A 204 -9.57 12.45 -15.90
C ALA A 204 -10.27 12.79 -14.58
N ILE A 205 -10.03 11.96 -13.56
CA ILE A 205 -10.09 12.43 -12.18
C ILE A 205 -8.91 13.38 -11.99
N GLY A 206 -9.23 14.66 -12.11
CA GLY A 206 -8.47 15.88 -11.94
C GLY A 206 -6.98 15.80 -11.59
N SER A 207 -6.12 16.09 -12.54
CA SER A 207 -4.89 16.82 -12.32
C SER A 207 -5.25 18.27 -11.94
N SER A 208 -5.64 18.52 -10.68
CA SER A 208 -5.73 19.88 -10.16
C SER A 208 -4.33 20.38 -9.90
N SER A 209 -3.80 21.10 -10.88
CA SER A 209 -2.66 21.99 -10.70
C SER A 209 -3.11 23.17 -9.83
N ALA A 210 -2.55 23.34 -8.66
CA ALA A 210 -2.45 24.61 -7.94
C ALA A 210 -1.24 24.53 -7.00
#